data_6431f3d663ca8741c67cc40717e47f99
#
_entry.id   6431f3d663ca8741c67cc40717e47f99
#
_cell.length_a   1.000
_cell.length_b   1.000
_cell.length_c   1.000
_cell.angle_alpha   90.00
_cell.angle_beta   90.00
_cell.angle_gamma   90.00
#
_symmetry.space_group_name_H-M   'P 1'
#
loop_
_entity.id
_entity.type
_entity.pdbx_description
1 polymer ?
#
loop_
_entity_poly.entity_id
_entity_poly.type
_entity_poly.pdbx_seq_one_letter_code
_entity_poly.pdbx_strand_id
1 'polypeptide(L)'
;RSAQRAEGFARTYATGGTMFEELGFYYIGPIDGHNLDHLLPVLENVRLASEHGAGPFLVHVVTQKGKGYAPAEAAVDKYHGVAKFDVVSGKQAKPPSNAPSYTRVFAESLIREAERDERITAITAAMPSGTGLDQFGARFPERTHDVGIAEQHAVTFAAGLACEGMKPFVTIYSTFLQRAYDQVIHDVALQGLPVRFVRDRAGLV
;
A
#
# COMPACT_ATOMS: atom_id res chain seq x y z
N ARG A 1 -10.20 39.13 -1.98
CA ARG A 1 -10.54 37.82 -1.42
C ARG A 1 -11.34 36.94 -2.41
N SER A 2 -12.41 37.50 -3.07
CA SER A 2 -13.22 36.71 -4.02
C SER A 2 -12.46 36.34 -5.31
N ALA A 3 -11.62 37.24 -5.84
CA ALA A 3 -10.79 36.97 -7.02
C ALA A 3 -9.72 35.88 -6.75
N GLN A 4 -9.08 35.92 -5.58
CA GLN A 4 -8.11 34.89 -5.15
C GLN A 4 -8.76 33.51 -4.97
N ARG A 5 -10.02 33.48 -4.47
CA ARG A 5 -10.78 32.22 -4.39
C ARG A 5 -11.16 31.67 -5.77
N ALA A 6 -11.57 32.53 -6.69
CA ALA A 6 -11.89 32.12 -8.06
C ALA A 6 -10.65 31.61 -8.82
N GLU A 7 -9.51 32.27 -8.66
CA GLU A 7 -8.22 31.84 -9.22
C GLU A 7 -7.76 30.52 -8.59
N GLY A 8 -7.83 30.39 -7.26
CA GLY A 8 -7.57 29.14 -6.55
C GLY A 8 -8.46 28.00 -7.06
N PHE A 9 -9.75 28.22 -7.18
CA PHE A 9 -10.70 27.23 -7.70
C PHE A 9 -10.38 26.82 -9.15
N ALA A 10 -10.10 27.77 -10.05
CA ALA A 10 -9.74 27.48 -11.44
C ALA A 10 -8.42 26.70 -11.55
N ARG A 11 -7.41 27.09 -10.78
CA ARG A 11 -6.13 26.39 -10.70
C ARG A 11 -6.31 24.97 -10.18
N THR A 12 -7.09 24.80 -9.14
CA THR A 12 -7.36 23.53 -8.49
C THR A 12 -8.16 22.57 -9.35
N TYR A 13 -9.16 23.07 -10.06
CA TYR A 13 -9.89 22.28 -11.05
C TYR A 13 -8.94 21.70 -12.11
N ALA A 14 -7.88 22.45 -12.46
CA ALA A 14 -6.87 22.03 -13.42
C ALA A 14 -5.79 21.09 -12.83
N THR A 15 -5.46 21.22 -11.55
CA THR A 15 -4.29 20.54 -10.93
C THR A 15 -4.61 19.57 -9.80
N GLY A 16 -5.85 19.53 -9.31
CA GLY A 16 -6.28 18.62 -8.23
C GLY A 16 -5.80 18.97 -6.82
N GLY A 17 -5.33 20.20 -6.58
CA GLY A 17 -4.76 20.62 -5.28
C GLY A 17 -5.74 21.18 -4.24
N THR A 18 -7.05 21.29 -4.50
CA THR A 18 -8.05 22.02 -3.69
C THR A 18 -8.12 21.62 -2.24
N MET A 19 -8.18 20.34 -1.97
CA MET A 19 -8.35 19.85 -0.59
C MET A 19 -7.21 20.34 0.31
N PHE A 20 -5.98 20.31 -0.17
CA PHE A 20 -4.83 20.75 0.61
C PHE A 20 -4.78 22.27 0.79
N GLU A 21 -5.20 23.03 -0.22
CA GLU A 21 -5.30 24.48 -0.13
C GLU A 21 -6.40 24.93 0.85
N GLU A 22 -7.55 24.23 0.87
CA GLU A 22 -8.60 24.47 1.87
C GLU A 22 -8.15 24.13 3.30
N LEU A 23 -7.22 23.17 3.47
CA LEU A 23 -6.58 22.85 4.73
C LEU A 23 -5.48 23.86 5.13
N GLY A 24 -5.22 24.87 4.29
CA GLY A 24 -4.26 25.94 4.57
C GLY A 24 -2.84 25.68 4.11
N PHE A 25 -2.62 24.66 3.26
CA PHE A 25 -1.31 24.44 2.64
C PHE A 25 -1.11 25.33 1.41
N TYR A 26 0.13 25.75 1.17
CA TYR A 26 0.55 26.27 -0.14
C TYR A 26 0.89 25.09 -1.02
N TYR A 27 0.00 24.78 -1.97
CA TYR A 27 0.23 23.67 -2.91
C TYR A 27 1.15 24.10 -4.05
N ILE A 28 2.21 23.31 -4.27
CA ILE A 28 3.20 23.50 -5.34
C ILE A 28 3.30 22.20 -6.14
N GLY A 29 2.97 22.23 -7.40
CA GLY A 29 3.04 21.06 -8.28
C GLY A 29 1.86 20.94 -9.23
N PRO A 30 1.76 19.80 -9.96
CA PRO A 30 2.71 18.68 -9.95
C PRO A 30 4.06 19.02 -10.60
N ILE A 31 5.16 18.48 -10.04
CA ILE A 31 6.54 18.65 -10.54
C ILE A 31 7.08 17.29 -10.97
N ASP A 32 7.75 17.22 -12.11
CA ASP A 32 8.48 16.02 -12.51
C ASP A 32 9.69 15.81 -11.57
N GLY A 33 9.60 14.79 -10.71
CA GLY A 33 10.64 14.43 -9.76
C GLY A 33 11.90 13.81 -10.37
N HIS A 34 11.88 13.48 -11.66
CA HIS A 34 13.07 13.02 -12.39
C HIS A 34 13.81 14.17 -13.06
N ASN A 35 13.25 15.38 -13.09
CA ASN A 35 13.88 16.58 -13.58
C ASN A 35 14.42 17.41 -12.40
N LEU A 36 15.70 17.17 -12.06
CA LEU A 36 16.34 17.87 -10.93
C LEU A 36 16.55 19.37 -11.21
N ASP A 37 16.67 19.76 -12.47
CA ASP A 37 16.83 21.18 -12.84
C ASP A 37 15.56 22.00 -12.51
N HIS A 38 14.39 21.36 -12.50
CA HIS A 38 13.16 21.98 -12.05
C HIS A 38 12.90 21.79 -10.55
N LEU A 39 13.18 20.59 -10.02
CA LEU A 39 12.85 20.25 -8.64
C LEU A 39 13.71 21.03 -7.63
N LEU A 40 15.05 21.12 -7.85
CA LEU A 40 15.95 21.75 -6.89
C LEU A 40 15.65 23.24 -6.67
N PRO A 41 15.43 24.07 -7.70
CA PRO A 41 15.04 25.46 -7.48
C PRO A 41 13.71 25.63 -6.72
N VAL A 42 12.74 24.74 -6.96
CA VAL A 42 11.48 24.78 -6.21
C VAL A 42 11.71 24.47 -4.73
N LEU A 43 12.47 23.44 -4.41
CA LEU A 43 12.78 23.08 -3.01
C LEU A 43 13.57 24.21 -2.32
N GLU A 44 14.49 24.86 -3.01
CA GLU A 44 15.23 26.00 -2.48
C GLU A 44 14.33 27.21 -2.20
N ASN A 45 13.41 27.51 -3.11
CA ASN A 45 12.42 28.59 -2.92
C ASN A 45 11.50 28.30 -1.75
N VAL A 46 11.07 27.03 -1.59
CA VAL A 46 10.24 26.60 -0.44
C VAL A 46 11.02 26.77 0.87
N ARG A 47 12.30 26.37 0.89
CA ARG A 47 13.18 26.52 2.05
C ARG A 47 13.29 28.00 2.46
N LEU A 48 13.61 28.87 1.52
CA LEU A 48 13.75 30.30 1.75
C LEU A 48 12.44 30.94 2.23
N ALA A 49 11.30 30.60 1.60
CA ALA A 49 10.00 31.10 2.01
C ALA A 49 9.64 30.65 3.44
N SER A 50 9.94 29.40 3.78
CA SER A 50 9.71 28.85 5.12
C SER A 50 10.55 29.56 6.19
N GLU A 51 11.80 29.88 5.91
CA GLU A 51 12.66 30.66 6.81
C GLU A 51 12.11 32.06 7.09
N HIS A 52 11.34 32.63 6.15
CA HIS A 52 10.65 33.92 6.31
C HIS A 52 9.24 33.78 6.89
N GLY A 53 8.88 32.60 7.43
CA GLY A 53 7.62 32.37 8.12
C GLY A 53 6.42 32.05 7.20
N ALA A 54 6.64 31.80 5.90
CA ALA A 54 5.59 31.28 5.03
C ALA A 54 5.42 29.77 5.21
N GLY A 55 4.24 29.25 4.91
CA GLY A 55 3.91 27.82 5.02
C GLY A 55 2.64 27.58 5.81
N PRO A 56 2.23 26.32 5.97
CA PRO A 56 2.91 25.10 5.50
C PRO A 56 2.83 24.90 3.98
N PHE A 57 3.83 24.23 3.43
CA PHE A 57 3.90 23.91 2.00
C PHE A 57 3.62 22.43 1.76
N LEU A 58 2.89 22.13 0.67
CA LEU A 58 2.75 20.79 0.11
C LEU A 58 3.38 20.77 -1.28
N VAL A 59 4.52 20.12 -1.40
CA VAL A 59 5.23 19.97 -2.68
C VAL A 59 4.83 18.63 -3.30
N HIS A 60 4.06 18.68 -4.39
CA HIS A 60 3.63 17.50 -5.12
C HIS A 60 4.64 17.13 -6.19
N VAL A 61 5.40 16.07 -5.94
CA VAL A 61 6.42 15.55 -6.86
C VAL A 61 5.91 14.25 -7.48
N VAL A 62 5.87 14.19 -8.79
CA VAL A 62 5.47 13.00 -9.54
C VAL A 62 6.71 12.23 -9.98
N THR A 63 6.77 10.95 -9.61
CA THR A 63 7.86 10.06 -9.97
C THR A 63 7.35 8.77 -10.58
N GLN A 64 8.18 8.12 -11.37
CA GLN A 64 7.97 6.78 -11.90
C GLN A 64 8.93 5.82 -11.22
N LYS A 65 8.40 4.84 -10.48
CA LYS A 65 9.23 3.82 -9.82
C LYS A 65 10.05 3.03 -10.81
N GLY A 66 11.33 2.84 -10.51
CA GLY A 66 12.28 2.14 -11.39
C GLY A 66 12.86 2.97 -12.52
N LYS A 67 12.48 4.24 -12.66
CA LYS A 67 12.94 5.15 -13.73
C LYS A 67 14.46 5.22 -13.80
N GLY A 68 15.00 5.09 -15.03
CA GLY A 68 16.43 5.15 -15.30
C GLY A 68 17.13 3.78 -15.33
N TYR A 69 16.41 2.68 -15.01
CA TYR A 69 16.94 1.33 -15.12
C TYR A 69 15.94 0.43 -15.87
N ALA A 70 16.22 0.18 -17.15
CA ALA A 70 15.30 -0.53 -18.04
C ALA A 70 14.76 -1.87 -17.51
N PRO A 71 15.58 -2.74 -16.85
CA PRO A 71 15.05 -3.96 -16.24
C PRO A 71 14.03 -3.72 -15.13
N ALA A 72 14.19 -2.65 -14.34
CA ALA A 72 13.23 -2.28 -13.30
C ALA A 72 11.96 -1.66 -13.90
N GLU A 73 12.10 -0.84 -14.94
CA GLU A 73 10.96 -0.26 -15.65
C GLU A 73 10.08 -1.32 -16.31
N ALA A 74 10.66 -2.41 -16.78
CA ALA A 74 9.95 -3.54 -17.41
C ALA A 74 9.34 -4.51 -16.38
N ALA A 75 9.90 -4.60 -15.16
CA ALA A 75 9.43 -5.53 -14.14
C ALA A 75 8.07 -5.11 -13.54
N VAL A 76 7.23 -6.09 -13.20
CA VAL A 76 5.92 -5.84 -12.58
C VAL A 76 6.07 -5.19 -11.20
N ASP A 77 7.01 -5.68 -10.39
CA ASP A 77 7.31 -5.17 -9.05
C ASP A 77 8.21 -3.92 -9.06
N LYS A 78 8.66 -3.48 -10.24
CA LYS A 78 9.58 -2.33 -10.40
C LYS A 78 10.82 -2.45 -9.52
N TYR A 79 11.29 -3.66 -9.27
CA TYR A 79 12.39 -3.99 -8.35
C TYR A 79 12.17 -3.49 -6.92
N HIS A 80 10.93 -3.50 -6.46
CA HIS A 80 10.61 -3.20 -5.07
C HIS A 80 11.02 -4.36 -4.16
N GLY A 81 12.06 -4.17 -3.36
CA GLY A 81 12.54 -5.21 -2.44
C GLY A 81 13.27 -6.36 -3.15
N VAL A 82 14.19 -6.05 -4.04
CA VAL A 82 14.97 -7.04 -4.79
C VAL A 82 16.04 -7.74 -3.96
N ALA A 83 16.29 -9.01 -4.28
CA ALA A 83 17.48 -9.74 -3.85
C ALA A 83 18.72 -9.25 -4.64
N LYS A 84 19.88 -9.87 -4.36
CA LYS A 84 21.10 -9.63 -5.17
C LYS A 84 20.80 -9.89 -6.66
N PHE A 85 21.18 -8.97 -7.53
CA PHE A 85 20.96 -9.10 -8.96
C PHE A 85 22.20 -8.65 -9.76
N ASP A 86 22.31 -9.13 -10.98
CA ASP A 86 23.32 -8.69 -11.95
C ASP A 86 22.86 -7.38 -12.60
N VAL A 87 23.65 -6.34 -12.47
CA VAL A 87 23.30 -4.97 -12.91
C VAL A 87 23.14 -4.86 -14.42
N VAL A 88 23.89 -5.66 -15.19
CA VAL A 88 23.89 -5.60 -16.66
C VAL A 88 22.66 -6.28 -17.22
N SER A 89 22.35 -7.49 -16.74
CA SER A 89 21.23 -8.31 -17.25
C SER A 89 19.92 -8.12 -16.48
N GLY A 90 19.94 -7.50 -15.31
CA GLY A 90 18.79 -7.40 -14.42
C GLY A 90 18.38 -8.72 -13.74
N LYS A 91 19.13 -9.82 -13.95
CA LYS A 91 18.78 -11.13 -13.41
C LYS A 91 18.95 -11.19 -11.90
N GLN A 92 17.88 -11.49 -11.17
CA GLN A 92 17.89 -11.66 -9.74
C GLN A 92 18.39 -13.06 -9.35
N ALA A 93 19.34 -13.12 -8.43
CA ALA A 93 19.82 -14.38 -7.86
C ALA A 93 18.91 -14.78 -6.70
N LYS A 94 18.01 -15.74 -6.92
CA LYS A 94 17.28 -16.38 -5.82
C LYS A 94 18.11 -17.55 -5.31
N PRO A 95 18.46 -17.59 -4.01
CA PRO A 95 19.14 -18.76 -3.46
C PRO A 95 18.25 -19.99 -3.63
N PRO A 96 18.82 -21.16 -3.96
CA PRO A 96 18.05 -22.40 -4.04
C PRO A 96 17.47 -22.70 -2.65
N SER A 97 16.17 -22.98 -2.60
CA SER A 97 15.51 -23.43 -1.38
C SER A 97 15.16 -24.91 -1.54
N ASN A 98 15.49 -25.70 -0.54
CA ASN A 98 15.15 -27.14 -0.47
C ASN A 98 13.76 -27.41 0.11
N ALA A 99 13.05 -26.37 0.54
CA ALA A 99 11.72 -26.46 1.10
C ALA A 99 10.85 -25.28 0.61
N PRO A 100 9.52 -25.47 0.51
CA PRO A 100 8.60 -24.39 0.24
C PRO A 100 8.61 -23.37 1.40
N SER A 101 8.36 -22.09 1.10
CA SER A 101 8.15 -21.08 2.14
C SER A 101 6.85 -21.34 2.90
N TYR A 102 6.76 -20.90 4.14
CA TYR A 102 5.51 -20.94 4.92
C TYR A 102 4.38 -20.18 4.20
N THR A 103 4.67 -19.05 3.61
CA THR A 103 3.74 -18.25 2.80
C THR A 103 3.12 -19.08 1.67
N ARG A 104 3.94 -19.85 0.95
CA ARG A 104 3.46 -20.73 -0.13
C ARG A 104 2.58 -21.85 0.40
N VAL A 105 3.02 -22.53 1.46
CA VAL A 105 2.25 -23.62 2.10
C VAL A 105 0.90 -23.11 2.60
N PHE A 106 0.88 -21.91 3.18
CA PHE A 106 -0.35 -21.24 3.61
C PHE A 106 -1.27 -20.97 2.43
N ALA A 107 -0.78 -20.31 1.37
CA ALA A 107 -1.57 -19.98 0.21
C ALA A 107 -2.20 -21.20 -0.47
N GLU A 108 -1.41 -22.26 -0.70
CA GLU A 108 -1.89 -23.52 -1.26
C GLU A 108 -2.93 -24.22 -0.35
N SER A 109 -2.77 -24.12 0.98
CA SER A 109 -3.71 -24.69 1.92
C SER A 109 -5.02 -23.90 1.96
N LEU A 110 -4.94 -22.57 1.96
CA LEU A 110 -6.12 -21.70 1.94
C LEU A 110 -6.93 -21.90 0.65
N ILE A 111 -6.27 -22.06 -0.49
CA ILE A 111 -6.92 -22.37 -1.77
C ILE A 111 -7.70 -23.70 -1.67
N ARG A 112 -7.07 -24.76 -1.16
CA ARG A 112 -7.74 -26.07 -1.01
C ARG A 112 -8.97 -26.01 -0.10
N GLU A 113 -8.90 -25.24 1.00
CA GLU A 113 -10.05 -25.07 1.88
C GLU A 113 -11.14 -24.21 1.25
N ALA A 114 -10.77 -23.17 0.50
CA ALA A 114 -11.72 -22.31 -0.20
C ALA A 114 -12.42 -23.01 -1.39
N GLU A 115 -11.86 -24.07 -1.93
CA GLU A 115 -12.53 -24.94 -2.91
C GLU A 115 -13.66 -25.76 -2.28
N ARG A 116 -13.60 -25.99 -0.97
CA ARG A 116 -14.59 -26.74 -0.21
C ARG A 116 -15.62 -25.88 0.53
N ASP A 117 -15.27 -24.62 0.80
CA ASP A 117 -16.13 -23.67 1.53
C ASP A 117 -16.09 -22.29 0.86
N GLU A 118 -17.20 -21.94 0.22
CA GLU A 118 -17.33 -20.67 -0.50
C GLU A 118 -17.37 -19.44 0.42
N ARG A 119 -17.55 -19.63 1.71
CA ARG A 119 -17.55 -18.53 2.70
C ARG A 119 -16.14 -18.04 3.01
N ILE A 120 -15.09 -18.76 2.62
CA ILE A 120 -13.70 -18.34 2.84
C ILE A 120 -13.39 -17.17 1.92
N THR A 121 -12.97 -16.05 2.52
CA THR A 121 -12.47 -14.87 1.85
C THR A 121 -11.09 -14.48 2.39
N ALA A 122 -10.30 -13.80 1.59
CA ALA A 122 -8.94 -13.39 1.97
C ALA A 122 -8.79 -11.87 1.83
N ILE A 123 -8.20 -11.25 2.85
CA ILE A 123 -8.01 -9.80 2.94
C ILE A 123 -6.54 -9.51 3.20
N THR A 124 -5.97 -8.58 2.44
CA THR A 124 -4.61 -8.06 2.68
C THR A 124 -4.59 -6.54 2.59
N ALA A 125 -3.52 -5.93 3.06
CA ALA A 125 -3.32 -4.48 3.04
C ALA A 125 -2.07 -4.13 2.21
N ALA A 126 -2.20 -4.11 0.89
CA ALA A 126 -1.14 -3.85 -0.09
C ALA A 126 0.04 -4.86 -0.06
N MET A 127 -0.22 -6.09 0.36
CA MET A 127 0.81 -7.14 0.51
C MET A 127 0.44 -8.46 -0.20
N PRO A 128 -0.19 -8.48 -1.40
CA PRO A 128 -0.70 -9.71 -1.98
C PRO A 128 0.40 -10.76 -2.23
N SER A 129 1.49 -10.39 -2.89
CA SER A 129 2.60 -11.32 -3.20
C SER A 129 3.39 -11.73 -1.96
N GLY A 130 3.55 -10.83 -1.01
CA GLY A 130 4.30 -11.11 0.23
C GLY A 130 3.56 -12.03 1.19
N THR A 131 2.25 -12.12 1.11
CA THR A 131 1.39 -12.98 1.92
C THR A 131 0.89 -14.22 1.16
N GLY A 132 1.21 -14.34 -0.14
CA GLY A 132 0.74 -15.42 -1.01
C GLY A 132 -0.70 -15.27 -1.49
N LEU A 133 -1.37 -14.14 -1.16
CA LEU A 133 -2.74 -13.90 -1.59
C LEU A 133 -2.86 -13.51 -3.07
N ASP A 134 -1.76 -13.24 -3.77
CA ASP A 134 -1.71 -13.18 -5.22
C ASP A 134 -2.14 -14.52 -5.86
N GLN A 135 -1.72 -15.65 -5.29
CA GLN A 135 -2.10 -16.99 -5.74
C GLN A 135 -3.58 -17.28 -5.45
N PHE A 136 -4.04 -16.91 -4.25
CA PHE A 136 -5.44 -17.03 -3.87
C PHE A 136 -6.33 -16.16 -4.78
N GLY A 137 -5.95 -14.91 -5.03
CA GLY A 137 -6.66 -13.97 -5.89
C GLY A 137 -6.72 -14.39 -7.35
N ALA A 138 -5.68 -15.04 -7.86
CA ALA A 138 -5.70 -15.62 -9.21
C ALA A 138 -6.76 -16.73 -9.35
N ARG A 139 -7.05 -17.47 -8.28
CA ARG A 139 -8.05 -18.55 -8.25
C ARG A 139 -9.46 -18.06 -7.87
N PHE A 140 -9.55 -17.08 -6.96
CA PHE A 140 -10.80 -16.57 -6.39
C PHE A 140 -10.82 -15.04 -6.34
N PRO A 141 -10.87 -14.35 -7.49
CA PRO A 141 -10.80 -12.89 -7.54
C PRO A 141 -11.91 -12.20 -6.74
N GLU A 142 -13.14 -12.72 -6.80
CA GLU A 142 -14.31 -12.17 -6.10
C GLU A 142 -14.27 -12.35 -4.57
N ARG A 143 -13.35 -13.17 -4.08
CA ARG A 143 -13.18 -13.47 -2.65
C ARG A 143 -11.85 -12.97 -2.10
N THR A 144 -11.15 -12.14 -2.88
CA THR A 144 -9.87 -11.53 -2.51
C THR A 144 -10.02 -10.04 -2.45
N HIS A 145 -9.63 -9.45 -1.32
CA HIS A 145 -9.76 -8.02 -1.08
C HIS A 145 -8.40 -7.44 -0.68
N ASP A 146 -7.90 -6.55 -1.50
CA ASP A 146 -6.75 -5.71 -1.14
C ASP A 146 -7.26 -4.31 -0.78
N VAL A 147 -7.16 -3.95 0.48
CA VAL A 147 -7.68 -2.68 0.99
C VAL A 147 -6.68 -1.53 0.87
N GLY A 148 -5.55 -1.73 0.19
CA GLY A 148 -4.46 -0.78 0.17
C GLY A 148 -3.73 -0.73 1.52
N ILE A 149 -2.99 0.35 1.79
CA ILE A 149 -2.25 0.51 3.07
C ILE A 149 -3.23 1.00 4.14
N ALA A 150 -4.17 0.12 4.54
CA ALA A 150 -5.25 0.43 5.47
C ALA A 150 -5.57 -0.78 6.37
N GLU A 151 -4.64 -1.15 7.24
CA GLU A 151 -4.74 -2.31 8.11
C GLU A 151 -5.95 -2.24 9.05
N GLN A 152 -6.29 -1.05 9.55
CA GLN A 152 -7.49 -0.82 10.37
C GLN A 152 -8.75 -1.19 9.60
N HIS A 153 -8.85 -0.73 8.35
CA HIS A 153 -9.99 -1.06 7.49
C HIS A 153 -10.07 -2.57 7.20
N ALA A 154 -8.92 -3.23 6.98
CA ALA A 154 -8.89 -4.68 6.76
C ALA A 154 -9.55 -5.45 7.92
N VAL A 155 -9.28 -5.05 9.16
CA VAL A 155 -9.82 -5.71 10.35
C VAL A 155 -11.31 -5.41 10.54
N THR A 156 -11.73 -4.15 10.45
CA THR A 156 -13.15 -3.77 10.57
C THR A 156 -13.99 -4.40 9.45
N PHE A 157 -13.47 -4.41 8.22
CA PHE A 157 -14.13 -5.06 7.09
C PHE A 157 -14.29 -6.57 7.31
N ALA A 158 -13.24 -7.23 7.82
CA ALA A 158 -13.31 -8.65 8.17
C ALA A 158 -14.35 -8.92 9.29
N ALA A 159 -14.46 -8.03 10.28
CA ALA A 159 -15.47 -8.14 11.32
C ALA A 159 -16.88 -8.09 10.72
N GLY A 160 -17.16 -7.16 9.80
CA GLY A 160 -18.44 -7.09 9.08
C GLY A 160 -18.75 -8.35 8.28
N LEU A 161 -17.77 -8.87 7.54
CA LEU A 161 -17.93 -10.14 6.81
C LEU A 161 -18.23 -11.33 7.75
N ALA A 162 -17.57 -11.37 8.91
CA ALA A 162 -17.80 -12.41 9.90
C ALA A 162 -19.21 -12.33 10.51
N CYS A 163 -19.77 -11.14 10.70
CA CYS A 163 -21.17 -10.94 11.12
C CYS A 163 -22.18 -11.57 10.14
N GLU A 164 -21.87 -11.54 8.84
CA GLU A 164 -22.68 -12.13 7.77
C GLU A 164 -22.36 -13.63 7.53
N GLY A 165 -21.63 -14.27 8.44
CA GLY A 165 -21.34 -15.70 8.39
C GLY A 165 -20.21 -16.08 7.41
N MET A 166 -19.50 -15.13 6.85
CA MET A 166 -18.29 -15.39 6.07
C MET A 166 -17.14 -15.83 6.96
N LYS A 167 -16.12 -16.40 6.35
CA LYS A 167 -14.90 -16.88 7.01
C LYS A 167 -13.68 -16.07 6.55
N PRO A 168 -13.53 -14.83 7.00
CA PRO A 168 -12.45 -13.97 6.56
C PRO A 168 -11.09 -14.38 7.14
N PHE A 169 -10.07 -14.38 6.28
CA PHE A 169 -8.66 -14.52 6.62
C PHE A 169 -7.97 -13.17 6.38
N VAL A 170 -7.60 -12.47 7.45
CA VAL A 170 -6.85 -11.21 7.41
C VAL A 170 -5.37 -11.55 7.42
N THR A 171 -4.72 -11.40 6.27
CA THR A 171 -3.33 -11.82 6.08
C THR A 171 -2.44 -10.59 5.92
N ILE A 172 -1.71 -10.26 6.98
CA ILE A 172 -0.94 -9.02 7.13
C ILE A 172 0.41 -9.36 7.78
N TYR A 173 1.48 -8.65 7.41
CA TYR A 173 2.76 -8.77 8.11
C TYR A 173 2.62 -8.40 9.59
N SER A 174 3.26 -9.15 10.45
CA SER A 174 3.09 -9.00 11.91
C SER A 174 3.38 -7.58 12.38
N THR A 175 4.40 -6.93 11.81
CA THR A 175 4.77 -5.54 12.16
C THR A 175 3.70 -4.52 11.75
N PHE A 176 2.96 -4.77 10.67
CA PHE A 176 1.94 -3.82 10.18
C PHE A 176 0.58 -4.03 10.85
N LEU A 177 0.29 -5.22 11.35
CA LEU A 177 -0.96 -5.49 12.06
C LEU A 177 -1.09 -4.67 13.35
N GLN A 178 0.01 -4.18 13.92
CA GLN A 178 -0.03 -3.28 15.07
C GLN A 178 -0.84 -2.00 14.83
N ARG A 179 -0.96 -1.53 13.57
CA ARG A 179 -1.79 -0.37 13.23
C ARG A 179 -3.27 -0.61 13.47
N ALA A 180 -3.71 -1.86 13.45
CA ALA A 180 -5.10 -2.24 13.65
C ALA A 180 -5.36 -2.81 15.05
N TYR A 181 -4.52 -2.47 16.03
CA TYR A 181 -4.62 -2.99 17.39
C TYR A 181 -6.00 -2.76 18.01
N ASP A 182 -6.51 -1.53 17.94
CA ASP A 182 -7.82 -1.18 18.47
C ASP A 182 -8.95 -1.95 17.78
N GLN A 183 -8.88 -2.10 16.46
CA GLN A 183 -9.90 -2.82 15.67
C GLN A 183 -9.88 -4.32 16.00
N VAL A 184 -8.71 -4.91 16.23
CA VAL A 184 -8.61 -6.32 16.67
C VAL A 184 -9.31 -6.51 18.01
N ILE A 185 -9.16 -5.59 18.95
CA ILE A 185 -9.80 -5.66 20.26
C ILE A 185 -11.28 -5.33 20.16
N HIS A 186 -11.60 -4.13 19.65
CA HIS A 186 -12.95 -3.57 19.71
C HIS A 186 -13.91 -4.25 18.71
N ASP A 187 -13.47 -4.38 17.44
CA ASP A 187 -14.36 -4.84 16.38
C ASP A 187 -14.45 -6.37 16.30
N VAL A 188 -13.43 -7.10 16.79
CA VAL A 188 -13.36 -8.55 16.67
C VAL A 188 -13.43 -9.24 18.02
N ALA A 189 -12.46 -8.98 18.92
CA ALA A 189 -12.31 -9.78 20.13
C ALA A 189 -13.44 -9.55 21.13
N LEU A 190 -13.83 -8.30 21.41
CA LEU A 190 -14.93 -7.98 22.33
C LEU A 190 -16.27 -8.49 21.81
N GLN A 191 -16.45 -8.59 20.51
CA GLN A 191 -17.67 -9.11 19.89
C GLN A 191 -17.65 -10.62 19.66
N GLY A 192 -16.51 -11.29 19.93
CA GLY A 192 -16.37 -12.73 19.76
C GLY A 192 -16.47 -13.21 18.31
N LEU A 193 -16.13 -12.38 17.35
CA LEU A 193 -16.28 -12.69 15.92
C LEU A 193 -15.21 -13.65 15.41
N PRO A 194 -15.54 -14.62 14.55
CA PRO A 194 -14.63 -15.66 14.08
C PRO A 194 -13.75 -15.16 12.92
N VAL A 195 -13.02 -14.06 13.09
CA VAL A 195 -12.01 -13.57 12.16
C VAL A 195 -10.72 -14.35 12.34
N ARG A 196 -10.06 -14.74 11.25
CA ARG A 196 -8.79 -15.46 11.26
C ARG A 196 -7.65 -14.51 10.88
N PHE A 197 -6.77 -14.25 11.83
CA PHE A 197 -5.57 -13.44 11.61
C PHE A 197 -4.40 -14.32 11.22
N VAL A 198 -3.84 -14.07 10.06
CA VAL A 198 -2.62 -14.73 9.56
C VAL A 198 -1.50 -13.70 9.54
N ARG A 199 -0.51 -13.90 10.40
CA ARG A 199 0.64 -13.01 10.51
C ARG A 199 1.82 -13.61 9.76
N ASP A 200 2.15 -13.05 8.63
CA ASP A 200 3.39 -13.38 7.93
C ASP A 200 4.57 -12.59 8.55
N ARG A 201 5.78 -13.09 8.38
CA ARG A 201 7.01 -12.50 8.93
C ARG A 201 6.94 -12.27 10.45
N ALA A 202 6.47 -13.27 11.17
CA ALA A 202 6.27 -13.23 12.63
C ALA A 202 7.44 -13.88 13.39
N GLY A 203 8.65 -13.75 12.92
CA GLY A 203 9.87 -14.23 13.57
C GLY A 203 10.73 -13.12 14.15
N LEU A 204 11.83 -13.51 14.77
CA LEU A 204 12.94 -12.61 15.08
C LEU A 204 13.72 -12.34 13.79
N VAL A 205 14.00 -11.10 13.51
CA VAL A 205 14.77 -10.59 12.36
C VAL A 205 15.95 -9.77 12.86
#